data_cf1a6ab3d0ecc3c91da95b951ce187c1
#
_entry.id   cf1a6ab3d0ecc3c91da95b951ce187c1
#
_cell.length_a   1.000
_cell.length_b   1.000
_cell.length_c   1.000
_cell.angle_alpha   90.00
_cell.angle_beta   90.00
_cell.angle_gamma   90.00
#
_symmetry.space_group_name_H-M   'P 1'
#
loop_
_entity.id
_entity.type
_entity.pdbx_description
1 polymer ?
#
loop_
_entity_poly.entity_id
_entity_poly.type
_entity_poly.pdbx_seq_one_letter_code
_entity_poly.pdbx_strand_id
1 'polypeptide(L)'
;MTTSTTPTTAPAEIDARIPRFTATINAAVVATALAVSTVSPVAAALILAAQAVVFAVGAVGGPQRHPYGAFFSAVIAPRLGPVTKRDYVAQLRFSMLLGVCFCVIGAIGFALGAPLVGLIAAGFALFAALMRAAFGICLGRGPYMVVSRLRGEVPACCQNK
;
A
#
# COMPACT_ATOMS: atom_id res chain seq x y z
N MET A 1 35.91 -28.86 -5.88
CA MET A 1 35.01 -28.11 -4.97
C MET A 1 34.59 -26.85 -5.69
N THR A 2 33.47 -26.88 -6.39
CA THR A 2 32.89 -25.75 -7.10
C THR A 2 31.89 -25.08 -6.16
N THR A 3 32.32 -23.98 -5.56
CA THR A 3 31.45 -23.09 -4.77
C THR A 3 30.45 -22.44 -5.70
N SER A 4 29.22 -22.95 -5.70
CA SER A 4 28.06 -22.33 -6.36
C SER A 4 27.72 -21.05 -5.61
N THR A 5 28.26 -19.93 -6.08
CA THR A 5 27.86 -18.60 -5.61
C THR A 5 26.50 -18.28 -6.21
N THR A 6 25.43 -18.59 -5.49
CA THR A 6 24.08 -18.11 -5.83
C THR A 6 24.13 -16.58 -5.80
N PRO A 7 23.80 -15.88 -6.90
CA PRO A 7 23.76 -14.42 -6.87
C PRO A 7 22.67 -13.98 -5.91
N THR A 8 23.06 -13.44 -4.77
CA THR A 8 22.15 -12.77 -3.84
C THR A 8 21.65 -11.51 -4.53
N THR A 9 20.51 -11.63 -5.19
CA THR A 9 19.85 -10.49 -5.83
C THR A 9 19.50 -9.48 -4.73
N ALA A 10 20.16 -8.33 -4.74
CA ALA A 10 19.88 -7.26 -3.78
C ALA A 10 18.36 -6.95 -3.79
N PRO A 11 17.73 -6.75 -2.61
CA PRO A 11 16.31 -6.49 -2.54
C PRO A 11 15.96 -5.24 -3.35
N ALA A 12 14.94 -5.34 -4.21
CA ALA A 12 14.50 -4.23 -5.06
C ALA A 12 14.04 -3.04 -4.19
N GLU A 13 14.62 -1.89 -4.45
CA GLU A 13 14.36 -0.63 -3.74
C GLU A 13 13.69 0.39 -4.66
N ILE A 14 12.90 1.30 -4.08
CA ILE A 14 12.22 2.39 -4.78
C ILE A 14 12.35 3.69 -3.98
N ASP A 15 12.23 4.83 -4.65
CA ASP A 15 12.19 6.16 -4.00
C ASP A 15 11.03 6.23 -2.99
N ALA A 16 11.34 6.53 -1.73
CA ALA A 16 10.37 6.63 -0.64
C ALA A 16 9.34 7.78 -0.83
N ARG A 17 9.56 8.68 -1.75
CA ARG A 17 8.62 9.76 -2.10
C ARG A 17 7.40 9.22 -2.82
N ILE A 18 7.59 8.21 -3.70
CA ILE A 18 6.50 7.57 -4.47
C ILE A 18 5.42 6.99 -3.55
N PRO A 19 5.73 6.12 -2.58
CA PRO A 19 4.71 5.57 -1.70
C PRO A 19 4.09 6.59 -0.75
N ARG A 20 4.79 7.68 -0.40
CA ARG A 20 4.18 8.76 0.39
C ARG A 20 3.14 9.52 -0.42
N PHE A 21 3.46 9.90 -1.65
CA PHE A 21 2.51 10.55 -2.56
C PHE A 21 1.29 9.67 -2.83
N THR A 22 1.52 8.39 -3.14
CA THR A 22 0.47 7.40 -3.33
C THR A 22 -0.43 7.27 -2.10
N ALA A 23 0.17 7.25 -0.89
CA ALA A 23 -0.58 7.17 0.36
C ALA A 23 -1.45 8.42 0.61
N THR A 24 -0.99 9.60 0.22
CA THR A 24 -1.78 10.85 0.33
C THR A 24 -3.03 10.78 -0.54
N ILE A 25 -2.90 10.35 -1.81
CA ILE A 25 -4.04 10.18 -2.70
C ILE A 25 -4.99 9.11 -2.17
N ASN A 26 -4.46 7.97 -1.74
CA ASN A 26 -5.26 6.88 -1.16
C ASN A 26 -6.04 7.37 0.08
N ALA A 27 -5.41 8.15 0.96
CA ALA A 27 -6.08 8.74 2.12
C ALA A 27 -7.22 9.66 1.69
N ALA A 28 -7.04 10.50 0.68
CA ALA A 28 -8.08 11.38 0.16
C ALA A 28 -9.24 10.59 -0.42
N VAL A 29 -8.99 9.55 -1.22
CA VAL A 29 -10.05 8.70 -1.82
C VAL A 29 -10.83 7.96 -0.74
N VAL A 30 -10.16 7.35 0.25
CA VAL A 30 -10.84 6.63 1.33
C VAL A 30 -11.61 7.58 2.25
N ALA A 31 -11.08 8.76 2.54
CA ALA A 31 -11.80 9.81 3.28
C ALA A 31 -13.07 10.25 2.53
N THR A 32 -12.99 10.41 1.20
CA THR A 32 -14.15 10.71 0.36
C THR A 32 -15.18 9.58 0.42
N ALA A 33 -14.74 8.31 0.35
CA ALA A 33 -15.64 7.16 0.49
C ALA A 33 -16.37 7.17 1.84
N LEU A 34 -15.65 7.45 2.94
CA LEU A 34 -16.25 7.58 4.27
C LEU A 34 -17.25 8.75 4.35
N ALA A 35 -16.94 9.92 3.79
CA ALA A 35 -17.87 11.06 3.75
C ALA A 35 -19.11 10.71 2.93
N VAL A 36 -18.95 10.11 1.76
CA VAL A 36 -20.05 9.70 0.88
C VAL A 36 -20.93 8.60 1.50
N SER A 37 -20.36 7.76 2.36
CA SER A 37 -21.11 6.67 3.01
C SER A 37 -22.27 7.14 3.87
N THR A 38 -22.23 8.39 4.37
CA THR A 38 -23.31 9.01 5.15
C THR A 38 -24.56 9.31 4.30
N VAL A 39 -24.37 9.50 3.00
CA VAL A 39 -25.46 9.83 2.05
C VAL A 39 -25.83 8.61 1.20
N SER A 40 -24.83 7.87 0.73
CA SER A 40 -25.03 6.72 -0.15
C SER A 40 -24.02 5.61 0.13
N PRO A 41 -24.39 4.58 0.90
CA PRO A 41 -23.52 3.43 1.14
C PRO A 41 -23.09 2.73 -0.15
N VAL A 42 -23.97 2.68 -1.16
CA VAL A 42 -23.67 2.06 -2.46
C VAL A 42 -22.55 2.82 -3.18
N ALA A 43 -22.61 4.16 -3.19
CA ALA A 43 -21.54 4.97 -3.79
C ALA A 43 -20.22 4.79 -3.05
N ALA A 44 -20.23 4.73 -1.72
CA ALA A 44 -19.05 4.41 -0.91
C ALA A 44 -18.47 3.03 -1.24
N ALA A 45 -19.33 2.02 -1.40
CA ALA A 45 -18.92 0.67 -1.79
C ALA A 45 -18.23 0.67 -3.16
N LEU A 46 -18.75 1.40 -4.14
CA LEU A 46 -18.17 1.52 -5.48
C LEU A 46 -16.80 2.21 -5.45
N ILE A 47 -16.65 3.29 -4.66
CA ILE A 47 -15.37 3.99 -4.50
C ILE A 47 -14.33 3.05 -3.88
N LEU A 48 -14.70 2.32 -2.82
CA LEU A 48 -13.79 1.37 -2.18
C LEU A 48 -13.46 0.17 -3.09
N ALA A 49 -14.41 -0.31 -3.89
CA ALA A 49 -14.15 -1.37 -4.87
C ALA A 49 -13.16 -0.92 -5.95
N ALA A 50 -13.35 0.28 -6.49
CA ALA A 50 -12.39 0.87 -7.42
C ALA A 50 -10.99 1.04 -6.79
N GLN A 51 -10.93 1.49 -5.54
CA GLN A 51 -9.68 1.63 -4.79
C GLN A 51 -9.01 0.27 -4.54
N ALA A 52 -9.78 -0.79 -4.28
CA ALA A 52 -9.26 -2.15 -4.14
C ALA A 52 -8.56 -2.63 -5.43
N VAL A 53 -9.15 -2.33 -6.60
CA VAL A 53 -8.53 -2.65 -7.90
C VAL A 53 -7.20 -1.89 -8.06
N VAL A 54 -7.16 -0.62 -7.72
CA VAL A 54 -5.93 0.19 -7.76
C VAL A 54 -4.84 -0.40 -6.88
N PHE A 55 -5.17 -0.82 -5.67
CA PHE A 55 -4.23 -1.51 -4.78
C PHE A 55 -3.80 -2.87 -5.32
N ALA A 56 -4.72 -3.64 -5.92
CA ALA A 56 -4.41 -4.95 -6.51
C ALA A 56 -3.39 -4.82 -7.66
N VAL A 57 -3.57 -3.83 -8.54
CA VAL A 57 -2.60 -3.53 -9.61
C VAL A 57 -1.23 -3.23 -9.04
N GLY A 58 -1.15 -2.43 -7.96
CA GLY A 58 0.10 -2.12 -7.29
C GLY A 58 0.72 -3.32 -6.57
N ALA A 59 -0.09 -4.19 -5.97
CA ALA A 59 0.37 -5.40 -5.28
C ALA A 59 0.99 -6.42 -6.25
N VAL A 60 0.36 -6.63 -7.41
CA VAL A 60 0.83 -7.57 -8.44
C VAL A 60 1.97 -6.97 -9.25
N GLY A 61 1.77 -5.77 -9.80
CA GLY A 61 2.72 -5.12 -10.70
C GLY A 61 3.87 -4.39 -10.01
N GLY A 62 3.79 -4.21 -8.70
CA GLY A 62 4.72 -3.41 -7.91
C GLY A 62 4.33 -1.92 -7.86
N PRO A 63 4.98 -1.16 -6.95
CA PRO A 63 4.62 0.25 -6.70
C PRO A 63 4.85 1.16 -7.90
N GLN A 64 5.69 0.77 -8.86
CA GLN A 64 5.92 1.53 -10.11
C GLN A 64 4.76 1.40 -11.10
N ARG A 65 4.06 0.25 -11.12
CA ARG A 65 2.86 0.02 -11.93
C ARG A 65 1.57 0.50 -11.28
N HIS A 66 1.64 0.88 -10.00
CA HIS A 66 0.53 1.54 -9.32
C HIS A 66 0.21 2.86 -10.06
N PRO A 67 -1.05 3.12 -10.48
CA PRO A 67 -1.38 4.28 -11.33
C PRO A 67 -0.88 5.60 -10.76
N TYR A 68 -1.02 5.81 -9.46
CA TYR A 68 -0.52 7.03 -8.80
C TYR A 68 1.01 7.08 -8.71
N GLY A 69 1.68 5.93 -8.58
CA GLY A 69 3.14 5.81 -8.60
C GLY A 69 3.71 6.09 -9.97
N ALA A 70 3.07 5.58 -11.02
CA ALA A 70 3.45 5.84 -12.41
C ALA A 70 3.30 7.34 -12.76
N PHE A 71 2.19 7.95 -12.33
CA PHE A 71 1.99 9.41 -12.50
C PHE A 71 3.07 10.22 -11.80
N PHE A 72 3.38 9.90 -10.54
CA PHE A 72 4.45 10.56 -9.80
C PHE A 72 5.78 10.45 -10.52
N SER A 73 6.14 9.25 -10.97
CA SER A 73 7.43 8.98 -11.64
C SER A 73 7.56 9.73 -12.96
N ALA A 74 6.44 9.87 -13.70
CA ALA A 74 6.44 10.53 -14.99
C ALA A 74 6.46 12.07 -14.90
N VAL A 75 5.73 12.64 -13.93
CA VAL A 75 5.45 14.08 -13.89
C VAL A 75 6.22 14.80 -12.78
N ILE A 76 6.32 14.21 -11.60
CA ILE A 76 6.82 14.87 -10.39
C ILE A 76 8.30 14.53 -10.15
N ALA A 77 8.68 13.26 -10.29
CA ALA A 77 10.04 12.80 -10.01
C ALA A 77 11.13 13.54 -10.82
N PRO A 78 10.95 13.88 -12.12
CA PRO A 78 11.97 14.61 -12.88
C PRO A 78 12.24 16.02 -12.36
N ARG A 79 11.28 16.60 -11.61
CA ARG A 79 11.40 17.96 -11.03
C ARG A 79 11.98 17.97 -9.62
N LEU A 80 12.14 16.80 -9.02
CA LEU A 80 12.71 16.62 -7.69
C LEU A 80 14.17 16.20 -7.82
N GLY A 81 15.04 16.75 -6.98
CA GLY A 81 16.46 16.39 -6.92
C GLY A 81 16.71 14.91 -6.54
N PRO A 82 17.98 14.50 -6.40
CA PRO A 82 18.39 13.11 -6.21
C PRO A 82 17.68 12.41 -5.05
N VAL A 83 17.52 11.09 -5.19
CA VAL A 83 16.83 10.22 -4.20
C VAL A 83 17.66 10.12 -2.93
N THR A 84 17.11 10.59 -1.80
CA THR A 84 17.78 10.57 -0.50
C THR A 84 17.35 9.40 0.39
N LYS A 85 16.17 8.83 0.15
CA LYS A 85 15.62 7.73 0.97
C LYS A 85 14.94 6.69 0.08
N ARG A 86 15.19 5.41 0.37
CA ARG A 86 14.64 4.28 -0.38
C ARG A 86 13.80 3.38 0.50
N ASP A 87 12.77 2.77 -0.07
CA ASP A 87 11.88 1.78 0.56
C ASP A 87 11.96 0.45 -0.20
N TYR A 88 11.78 -0.67 0.52
CA TYR A 88 11.80 -2.01 -0.05
C TYR A 88 10.49 -2.35 -0.75
N VAL A 89 10.57 -2.79 -2.01
CA VAL A 89 9.40 -3.13 -2.85
C VAL A 89 8.57 -4.26 -2.24
N ALA A 90 9.20 -5.28 -1.65
CA ALA A 90 8.48 -6.40 -1.04
C ALA A 90 7.56 -5.95 0.10
N GLN A 91 8.04 -5.05 0.96
CA GLN A 91 7.25 -4.47 2.06
C GLN A 91 6.08 -3.63 1.54
N LEU A 92 6.29 -2.91 0.43
CA LEU A 92 5.25 -2.10 -0.21
C LEU A 92 4.14 -2.96 -0.81
N ARG A 93 4.50 -4.05 -1.50
CA ARG A 93 3.52 -5.01 -2.05
C ARG A 93 2.65 -5.62 -0.96
N PHE A 94 3.25 -6.02 0.16
CA PHE A 94 2.50 -6.54 1.30
C PHE A 94 1.53 -5.50 1.88
N SER A 95 1.98 -4.25 2.02
CA SER A 95 1.13 -3.14 2.46
C SER A 95 -0.05 -2.89 1.50
N MET A 96 0.16 -3.01 0.18
CA MET A 96 -0.90 -2.89 -0.82
C MET A 96 -1.91 -4.05 -0.73
N LEU A 97 -1.46 -5.28 -0.46
CA LEU A 97 -2.35 -6.42 -0.23
C LEU A 97 -3.27 -6.20 0.98
N LEU A 98 -2.72 -5.66 2.09
CA LEU A 98 -3.55 -5.26 3.22
C LEU A 98 -4.57 -4.18 2.83
N GLY A 99 -4.17 -3.22 2.00
CA GLY A 99 -5.07 -2.21 1.44
C GLY A 99 -6.21 -2.83 0.62
N VAL A 100 -5.91 -3.82 -0.22
CA VAL A 100 -6.95 -4.60 -0.95
C VAL A 100 -7.93 -5.22 0.03
N CYS A 101 -7.43 -5.95 1.05
CA CYS A 101 -8.27 -6.61 2.03
C CYS A 101 -9.23 -5.63 2.73
N PHE A 102 -8.72 -4.52 3.24
CA PHE A 102 -9.56 -3.53 3.93
C PHE A 102 -10.55 -2.86 3.00
N CYS A 103 -10.16 -2.52 1.76
CA CYS A 103 -11.06 -1.90 0.79
C CYS A 103 -12.16 -2.88 0.34
N VAL A 104 -11.85 -4.16 0.14
CA VAL A 104 -12.83 -5.20 -0.21
C VAL A 104 -13.81 -5.44 0.94
N ILE A 105 -13.31 -5.60 2.17
CA ILE A 105 -14.16 -5.77 3.34
C ILE A 105 -15.07 -4.54 3.53
N GLY A 106 -14.51 -3.34 3.36
CA GLY A 106 -15.26 -2.10 3.44
C GLY A 106 -16.36 -2.00 2.38
N ALA A 107 -16.02 -2.33 1.12
CA ALA A 107 -16.97 -2.32 0.00
C ALA A 107 -18.12 -3.33 0.22
N ILE A 108 -17.80 -4.55 0.64
CA ILE A 108 -18.79 -5.58 0.96
C ILE A 108 -19.66 -5.14 2.14
N GLY A 109 -19.06 -4.58 3.20
CA GLY A 109 -19.79 -4.10 4.38
C GLY A 109 -20.84 -3.05 4.00
N PHE A 110 -20.50 -2.07 3.17
CA PHE A 110 -21.45 -1.06 2.70
C PHE A 110 -22.47 -1.63 1.72
N ALA A 111 -22.08 -2.55 0.84
CA ALA A 111 -22.99 -3.17 -0.14
C ALA A 111 -24.04 -4.07 0.50
N LEU A 112 -23.68 -4.80 1.58
CA LEU A 112 -24.58 -5.71 2.29
C LEU A 112 -25.41 -5.04 3.40
N GLY A 113 -25.33 -3.71 3.55
CA GLY A 113 -26.06 -2.99 4.58
C GLY A 113 -25.51 -3.20 6.00
N ALA A 114 -24.22 -3.56 6.14
CA ALA A 114 -23.49 -3.63 7.40
C ALA A 114 -22.55 -2.42 7.54
N PRO A 115 -23.08 -1.20 7.77
CA PRO A 115 -22.28 0.03 7.69
C PRO A 115 -21.13 0.07 8.74
N LEU A 116 -21.32 -0.53 9.89
CA LEU A 116 -20.25 -0.62 10.90
C LEU A 116 -19.01 -1.35 10.39
N VAL A 117 -19.19 -2.46 9.67
CA VAL A 117 -18.08 -3.22 9.09
C VAL A 117 -17.38 -2.36 8.03
N GLY A 118 -18.18 -1.67 7.19
CA GLY A 118 -17.66 -0.74 6.18
C GLY A 118 -16.85 0.40 6.79
N LEU A 119 -17.37 1.04 7.84
CA LEU A 119 -16.72 2.16 8.53
C LEU A 119 -15.43 1.72 9.22
N ILE A 120 -15.43 0.59 9.92
CA ILE A 120 -14.24 0.07 10.62
C ILE A 120 -13.16 -0.26 9.60
N ALA A 121 -13.48 -1.00 8.55
CA ALA A 121 -12.51 -1.40 7.53
C ALA A 121 -11.92 -0.19 6.79
N ALA A 122 -12.76 0.73 6.34
CA ALA A 122 -12.33 1.97 5.68
C ALA A 122 -11.56 2.89 6.63
N GLY A 123 -11.94 2.95 7.93
CA GLY A 123 -11.23 3.69 8.97
C GLY A 123 -9.80 3.18 9.18
N PHE A 124 -9.60 1.86 9.23
CA PHE A 124 -8.27 1.27 9.32
C PHE A 124 -7.43 1.54 8.05
N ALA A 125 -8.04 1.45 6.86
CA ALA A 125 -7.37 1.79 5.61
C ALA A 125 -6.94 3.25 5.58
N LEU A 126 -7.81 4.18 6.02
CA LEU A 126 -7.52 5.60 6.11
C LEU A 126 -6.39 5.87 7.11
N PHE A 127 -6.47 5.29 8.31
CA PHE A 127 -5.45 5.44 9.34
C PHE A 127 -4.08 4.98 8.85
N ALA A 128 -4.01 3.80 8.21
CA ALA A 128 -2.79 3.27 7.64
C ALA A 128 -2.21 4.19 6.54
N ALA A 129 -3.08 4.73 5.68
CA ALA A 129 -2.68 5.66 4.62
C ALA A 129 -2.15 7.00 5.20
N LEU A 130 -2.81 7.54 6.23
CA LEU A 130 -2.39 8.77 6.90
C LEU A 130 -1.05 8.60 7.63
N MET A 131 -0.85 7.49 8.35
CA MET A 131 0.42 7.20 9.02
C MET A 131 1.57 7.13 8.02
N ARG A 132 1.32 6.54 6.86
CA ARG A 132 2.33 6.49 5.80
C ARG A 132 2.56 7.85 5.16
N ALA A 133 1.52 8.62 4.87
CA ALA A 133 1.62 9.94 4.25
C ALA A 133 2.36 10.93 5.16
N ALA A 134 1.97 11.02 6.44
CA ALA A 134 2.50 11.98 7.40
C ALA A 134 3.90 11.58 7.89
N PHE A 135 4.04 10.37 8.40
CA PHE A 135 5.27 9.93 9.09
C PHE A 135 6.18 9.06 8.21
N GLY A 136 5.70 8.61 7.05
CA GLY A 136 6.41 7.64 6.21
C GLY A 136 6.54 6.25 6.86
N ILE A 137 5.77 6.00 7.94
CA ILE A 137 5.77 4.72 8.64
C ILE A 137 4.81 3.78 7.92
N CYS A 138 5.33 2.64 7.47
CA CYS A 138 4.51 1.58 6.89
C CYS A 138 3.98 0.67 8.01
N LEU A 139 2.69 0.78 8.35
CA LEU A 139 2.06 -0.11 9.31
C LEU A 139 2.11 -1.59 8.89
N GLY A 140 2.23 -1.86 7.58
CA GLY A 140 2.48 -3.20 7.05
C GLY A 140 3.85 -3.78 7.39
N ARG A 141 4.80 -2.98 7.94
CA ARG A 141 6.14 -3.47 8.30
C ARG A 141 6.11 -4.47 9.44
N GLY A 142 5.30 -4.22 10.48
CA GLY A 142 5.13 -5.12 11.61
C GLY A 142 4.59 -6.50 11.19
N PRO A 143 3.39 -6.57 10.59
CA PRO A 143 2.85 -7.82 10.07
C PRO A 143 3.75 -8.51 9.05
N TYR A 144 4.41 -7.75 8.15
CA TYR A 144 5.37 -8.30 7.19
C TYR A 144 6.54 -9.01 7.88
N MET A 145 7.11 -8.41 8.94
CA MET A 145 8.19 -9.05 9.71
C MET A 145 7.75 -10.33 10.41
N VAL A 146 6.52 -10.37 10.91
CA VAL A 146 5.95 -11.57 11.53
C VAL A 146 5.74 -12.67 10.49
N VAL A 147 5.12 -12.34 9.36
CA VAL A 147 4.84 -13.30 8.28
C VAL A 147 6.13 -13.82 7.66
N SER A 148 7.14 -12.99 7.42
CA SER A 148 8.43 -13.45 6.88
C SER A 148 9.17 -14.33 7.85
N ARG A 149 9.11 -14.07 9.17
CA ARG A 149 9.67 -14.96 10.19
C ARG A 149 8.96 -16.32 10.24
N LEU A 150 7.63 -16.34 10.12
CA LEU A 150 6.85 -17.58 10.08
C LEU A 150 7.14 -18.40 8.81
N ARG A 151 7.52 -17.74 7.71
CA ARG A 151 7.93 -18.41 6.46
C ARG A 151 9.41 -18.81 6.43
N GLY A 152 10.17 -18.48 7.48
CA GLY A 152 11.62 -18.74 7.52
C GLY A 152 12.45 -17.88 6.57
N GLU A 153 11.88 -16.80 6.03
CA GLU A 153 12.58 -15.86 5.15
C GLU A 153 13.19 -14.71 5.96
N VAL A 154 14.43 -14.34 5.63
CA VAL A 154 15.05 -13.15 6.25
C VAL A 154 14.38 -11.91 5.66
N PRO A 155 13.74 -11.05 6.49
CA PRO A 155 13.09 -9.85 6.00
C PRO A 155 14.07 -8.97 5.22
N ALA A 156 13.62 -8.42 4.08
CA ALA A 156 14.46 -7.59 3.21
C ALA A 156 15.12 -6.40 3.95
N CYS A 157 14.51 -5.91 5.03
CA CYS A 157 15.08 -4.85 5.88
C CYS A 157 16.26 -5.30 6.77
N CYS A 158 16.52 -6.61 6.89
CA CYS A 158 17.57 -7.17 7.74
C CYS A 158 18.72 -7.80 6.93
N GLN A 159 18.61 -7.83 5.60
CA GLN A 159 19.63 -8.43 4.72
C GLN A 159 20.90 -7.57 4.54
N ASN A 160 20.85 -6.31 4.99
CA ASN A 160 21.93 -5.34 4.75
C ASN A 160 22.54 -4.83 6.08
N LYS A 161 22.96 -5.76 6.96
CA LYS A 161 23.76 -5.46 8.14
C LYS A 161 25.07 -6.22 8.11
#